data_ac080dd4e154936b94c31898f052ea1b
#
_entry.id   ac080dd4e154936b94c31898f052ea1b
#
_cell.length_a   1.000
_cell.length_b   1.000
_cell.length_c   1.000
_cell.angle_alpha   90.00
_cell.angle_beta   90.00
_cell.angle_gamma   90.00
#
_symmetry.space_group_name_H-M   'P 1'
#
loop_
_entity.id
_entity.type
_entity.pdbx_description
1 polymer ?
#
loop_
_entity_poly.entity_id
_entity_poly.type
_entity_poly.pdbx_seq_one_letter_code
_entity_poly.pdbx_strand_id
1 'polypeptide(L)'
;MALQTGEPRTLAEKIWDDHIVVSGGGCAPDLIYIDLHLVHEVTSPQAFDGLRLAGRRVRRPELTLATEDHNVPTVDIDQPIADPVSRTQVETLRRNCAEFGIRLHSMGDIEQGIVHVVGPQLGLTQPGMTIVCGDSHTSTHGAFGALAMGIGTSEVEHVLATQTLPLRPFKTMAVNVDGRLPDGVSAKDIILA
;
A
#
# COMPACT_ATOMS: atom_id res chain seq x y z
N MET A 1 13.93 -23.09 -14.84
CA MET A 1 13.37 -22.83 -13.50
C MET A 1 13.69 -24.05 -12.64
N ALA A 2 14.79 -24.03 -11.89
CA ALA A 2 15.20 -25.14 -11.01
C ALA A 2 14.44 -24.99 -9.69
N LEU A 3 13.65 -25.98 -9.33
CA LEU A 3 13.13 -26.14 -7.98
C LEU A 3 14.34 -26.29 -7.06
N GLN A 4 14.70 -25.25 -6.32
CA GLN A 4 15.67 -25.35 -5.24
C GLN A 4 15.00 -26.18 -4.12
N THR A 5 15.29 -27.48 -4.10
CA THR A 5 15.05 -28.35 -2.96
C THR A 5 16.09 -28.02 -1.90
N GLY A 6 15.86 -26.95 -1.16
CA GLY A 6 16.80 -26.40 -0.19
C GLY A 6 16.15 -26.21 1.17
N GLU A 7 16.67 -25.35 1.96
CA GLU A 7 16.25 -25.07 3.33
C GLU A 7 14.82 -24.52 3.43
N PRO A 8 14.11 -24.73 4.56
CA PRO A 8 12.80 -24.14 4.80
C PRO A 8 12.86 -22.61 4.70
N ARG A 9 11.89 -22.01 3.99
CA ARG A 9 11.81 -20.57 3.75
C ARG A 9 10.44 -20.04 4.19
N THR A 10 10.43 -18.83 4.72
CA THR A 10 9.20 -18.13 5.06
C THR A 10 8.44 -17.72 3.79
N LEU A 11 7.13 -17.46 3.93
CA LEU A 11 6.33 -16.92 2.82
C LEU A 11 6.90 -15.59 2.30
N ALA A 12 7.32 -14.71 3.21
CA ALA A 12 7.90 -13.43 2.86
C ALA A 12 9.18 -13.55 2.02
N GLU A 13 10.07 -14.49 2.34
CA GLU A 13 11.28 -14.76 1.55
C GLU A 13 10.95 -15.32 0.16
N LYS A 14 9.90 -16.12 0.05
CA LYS A 14 9.45 -16.65 -1.25
C LYS A 14 8.90 -15.55 -2.13
N ILE A 15 8.01 -14.69 -1.56
CA ILE A 15 7.46 -13.53 -2.27
C ILE A 15 8.59 -12.58 -2.69
N TRP A 16 9.54 -12.31 -1.81
CA TRP A 16 10.69 -11.46 -2.13
C TRP A 16 11.43 -11.94 -3.38
N ASP A 17 11.84 -13.21 -3.41
CA ASP A 17 12.60 -13.75 -4.53
C ASP A 17 11.82 -13.77 -5.84
N ASP A 18 10.50 -14.02 -5.78
CA ASP A 18 9.63 -14.03 -6.95
C ASP A 18 9.44 -12.61 -7.56
N HIS A 19 9.71 -11.55 -6.77
CA HIS A 19 9.53 -10.15 -7.17
C HIS A 19 10.82 -9.39 -7.44
N ILE A 20 11.99 -10.01 -7.34
CA ILE A 20 13.27 -9.36 -7.68
C ILE A 20 13.33 -9.06 -9.17
N VAL A 21 13.33 -7.78 -9.53
CA VAL A 21 13.56 -7.30 -10.91
C VAL A 21 15.06 -7.15 -11.18
N VAL A 22 15.79 -6.60 -10.19
CA VAL A 22 17.25 -6.47 -10.24
C VAL A 22 17.80 -6.80 -8.86
N SER A 23 18.73 -7.76 -8.81
CA SER A 23 19.41 -8.09 -7.55
C SER A 23 20.54 -7.11 -7.28
N GLY A 24 20.61 -6.61 -6.05
CA GLY A 24 21.70 -5.75 -5.55
C GLY A 24 22.97 -6.54 -5.19
N GLY A 25 22.95 -7.87 -5.27
CA GLY A 25 24.11 -8.73 -4.99
C GLY A 25 24.62 -8.63 -3.55
N GLY A 26 23.75 -8.27 -2.59
CA GLY A 26 24.07 -8.10 -1.17
C GLY A 26 24.77 -6.78 -0.81
N CYS A 27 25.28 -6.03 -1.78
CA CYS A 27 25.95 -4.74 -1.57
C CYS A 27 24.99 -3.56 -1.73
N ALA A 28 24.10 -3.62 -2.71
CA ALA A 28 23.05 -2.64 -3.00
C ALA A 28 21.66 -3.20 -2.61
N PRO A 29 20.64 -2.35 -2.52
CA PRO A 29 19.25 -2.81 -2.43
C PRO A 29 18.85 -3.65 -3.66
N ASP A 30 17.99 -4.65 -3.45
CA ASP A 30 17.27 -5.30 -4.54
C ASP A 30 16.19 -4.36 -5.06
N LEU A 31 15.89 -4.42 -6.36
CA LEU A 31 14.75 -3.73 -6.94
C LEU A 31 13.59 -4.70 -7.01
N ILE A 32 12.55 -4.44 -6.21
CA ILE A 32 11.40 -5.31 -6.06
C ILE A 32 10.23 -4.77 -6.89
N TYR A 33 9.58 -5.64 -7.67
CA TYR A 33 8.33 -5.29 -8.37
C TYR A 33 7.18 -5.16 -7.37
N ILE A 34 6.27 -4.22 -7.63
CA ILE A 34 5.09 -3.97 -6.79
C ILE A 34 3.82 -4.35 -7.56
N ASP A 35 3.06 -5.31 -7.04
CA ASP A 35 1.83 -5.79 -7.68
C ASP A 35 0.65 -4.86 -7.50
N LEU A 36 0.56 -4.21 -6.33
CA LEU A 36 -0.53 -3.28 -6.01
C LEU A 36 -0.01 -2.05 -5.26
N HIS A 37 -0.31 -0.88 -5.77
CA HIS A 37 -0.05 0.40 -5.12
C HIS A 37 -1.37 1.03 -4.67
N LEU A 38 -1.58 1.12 -3.36
CA LEU A 38 -2.73 1.79 -2.76
C LEU A 38 -2.37 3.25 -2.46
N VAL A 39 -3.27 4.17 -2.79
CA VAL A 39 -3.02 5.61 -2.69
C VAL A 39 -4.20 6.30 -2.01
N HIS A 40 -3.92 7.30 -1.18
CA HIS A 40 -4.91 8.16 -0.55
C HIS A 40 -4.46 9.64 -0.57
N GLU A 41 -5.31 10.55 -0.09
CA GLU A 41 -5.13 12.00 -0.25
C GLU A 41 -3.99 12.62 0.57
N VAL A 42 -3.50 11.95 1.64
CA VAL A 42 -2.53 12.57 2.57
C VAL A 42 -1.10 12.54 2.05
N THR A 43 -0.63 11.38 1.57
CA THR A 43 0.79 11.16 1.21
C THR A 43 1.07 11.25 -0.28
N SER A 44 0.04 11.42 -1.10
CA SER A 44 0.19 11.40 -2.57
C SER A 44 0.40 12.76 -3.25
N PRO A 45 -0.01 13.92 -2.72
CA PRO A 45 0.05 15.18 -3.46
C PRO A 45 1.45 15.51 -4.00
N GLN A 46 2.47 15.48 -3.12
CA GLN A 46 3.85 15.78 -3.50
C GLN A 46 4.43 14.74 -4.45
N ALA A 47 4.03 13.47 -4.34
CA ALA A 47 4.46 12.42 -5.25
C ALA A 47 3.98 12.70 -6.68
N PHE A 48 2.74 13.13 -6.87
CA PHE A 48 2.23 13.52 -8.17
C PHE A 48 2.89 14.81 -8.70
N ASP A 49 3.19 15.77 -7.82
CA ASP A 49 3.94 16.97 -8.21
C ASP A 49 5.35 16.61 -8.70
N GLY A 50 6.02 15.67 -8.03
CA GLY A 50 7.32 15.14 -8.47
C GLY A 50 7.26 14.52 -9.87
N LEU A 51 6.21 13.71 -10.16
CA LEU A 51 5.99 13.15 -11.49
C LEU A 51 5.85 14.25 -12.56
N ARG A 52 5.05 15.30 -12.28
CA ARG A 52 4.87 16.43 -13.21
C ARG A 52 6.18 17.15 -13.48
N LEU A 53 6.91 17.50 -12.43
CA LEU A 53 8.21 18.19 -12.55
C LEU A 53 9.22 17.36 -13.35
N ALA A 54 9.21 16.05 -13.20
CA ALA A 54 10.06 15.13 -13.93
C ALA A 54 9.55 14.76 -15.34
N GLY A 55 8.37 15.25 -15.74
CA GLY A 55 7.73 14.88 -17.01
C GLY A 55 7.38 13.39 -17.12
N ARG A 56 7.12 12.72 -16.01
CA ARG A 56 6.85 11.28 -15.94
C ARG A 56 5.36 11.01 -15.86
N ARG A 57 4.96 9.83 -16.35
CA ARG A 57 3.61 9.28 -16.20
C ARG A 57 3.61 8.20 -15.13
N VAL A 58 2.43 7.86 -14.63
CA VAL A 58 2.25 6.65 -13.81
C VAL A 58 2.50 5.44 -14.71
N ARG A 59 3.36 4.54 -14.25
CA ARG A 59 3.84 3.38 -15.02
C ARG A 59 2.75 2.35 -15.26
N ARG A 60 1.99 2.04 -14.23
CA ARG A 60 0.95 1.00 -14.23
C ARG A 60 -0.30 1.50 -13.50
N PRO A 61 -1.08 2.42 -14.10
CA PRO A 61 -2.27 2.97 -13.46
C PRO A 61 -3.31 1.89 -13.12
N GLU A 62 -3.34 0.79 -13.87
CA GLU A 62 -4.22 -0.36 -13.62
C GLU A 62 -3.81 -1.20 -12.39
N LEU A 63 -2.60 -1.06 -11.88
CA LEU A 63 -2.10 -1.65 -10.64
C LEU A 63 -2.06 -0.64 -9.48
N THR A 64 -2.65 0.52 -9.69
CA THR A 64 -2.76 1.59 -8.69
C THR A 64 -4.24 1.85 -8.41
N LEU A 65 -4.62 1.79 -7.14
CA LEU A 65 -5.97 2.10 -6.68
C LEU A 65 -5.91 3.24 -5.69
N ALA A 66 -6.72 4.26 -5.88
CA ALA A 66 -6.90 5.35 -4.93
C ALA A 66 -8.26 5.28 -4.23
N THR A 67 -8.31 5.70 -2.97
CA THR A 67 -9.55 5.91 -2.22
C THR A 67 -9.43 7.18 -1.39
N GLU A 68 -10.54 7.87 -1.21
CA GLU A 68 -10.65 8.99 -0.28
C GLU A 68 -10.91 8.39 1.11
N ASP A 69 -9.98 8.57 2.04
CA ASP A 69 -9.94 7.78 3.27
C ASP A 69 -9.70 8.62 4.54
N HIS A 70 -8.60 9.38 4.60
CA HIS A 70 -8.11 9.98 5.84
C HIS A 70 -8.79 11.30 6.21
N ASN A 71 -9.15 12.12 5.22
CA ASN A 71 -9.67 13.48 5.39
C ASN A 71 -11.11 13.62 4.92
N VAL A 72 -11.89 12.56 5.06
CA VAL A 72 -13.30 12.51 4.70
C VAL A 72 -14.20 12.52 5.94
N PRO A 73 -15.33 13.25 5.92
CA PRO A 73 -16.30 13.17 7.00
C PRO A 73 -17.01 11.81 7.00
N THR A 74 -17.48 11.39 8.18
CA THR A 74 -18.27 10.17 8.37
C THR A 74 -19.77 10.45 8.50
N VAL A 75 -20.15 11.72 8.56
CA VAL A 75 -21.54 12.22 8.58
C VAL A 75 -21.68 13.29 7.53
N ASP A 76 -22.89 13.49 7.04
CA ASP A 76 -23.21 14.50 6.02
C ASP A 76 -22.29 14.43 4.79
N ILE A 77 -22.02 13.20 4.32
CA ILE A 77 -21.06 12.90 3.24
C ILE A 77 -21.46 13.51 1.89
N ASP A 78 -22.70 13.92 1.73
CA ASP A 78 -23.26 14.63 0.60
C ASP A 78 -22.99 16.14 0.63
N GLN A 79 -22.49 16.65 1.75
CA GLN A 79 -22.14 18.06 1.91
C GLN A 79 -20.67 18.32 1.60
N PRO A 80 -20.30 19.54 1.18
CA PRO A 80 -18.89 19.90 1.01
C PRO A 80 -18.10 19.72 2.31
N ILE A 81 -16.89 19.18 2.22
CA ILE A 81 -16.00 19.05 3.38
C ILE A 81 -15.74 20.43 3.98
N ALA A 82 -16.11 20.60 5.24
CA ALA A 82 -16.08 21.92 5.92
C ALA A 82 -14.64 22.41 6.14
N ASP A 83 -13.73 21.51 6.58
CA ASP A 83 -12.33 21.86 6.77
C ASP A 83 -11.64 22.13 5.42
N PRO A 84 -11.07 23.34 5.22
CA PRO A 84 -10.50 23.71 3.93
C PRO A 84 -9.24 22.93 3.58
N VAL A 85 -8.47 22.46 4.56
CA VAL A 85 -7.25 21.67 4.32
C VAL A 85 -7.63 20.29 3.84
N SER A 86 -8.51 19.59 4.54
CA SER A 86 -9.04 18.29 4.18
C SER A 86 -9.69 18.32 2.79
N ARG A 87 -10.53 19.32 2.54
CA ARG A 87 -11.16 19.53 1.22
C ARG A 87 -10.12 19.66 0.11
N THR A 88 -9.10 20.50 0.31
CA THR A 88 -8.04 20.71 -0.69
C THR A 88 -7.29 19.41 -0.99
N GLN A 89 -6.99 18.59 0.03
CA GLN A 89 -6.30 17.32 -0.15
C GLN A 89 -7.15 16.32 -0.95
N VAL A 90 -8.43 16.18 -0.61
CA VAL A 90 -9.36 15.30 -1.32
C VAL A 90 -9.54 15.76 -2.78
N GLU A 91 -9.78 17.04 -3.02
CA GLU A 91 -9.90 17.59 -4.37
C GLU A 91 -8.61 17.42 -5.19
N THR A 92 -7.45 17.50 -4.53
CA THR A 92 -6.15 17.28 -5.17
C THR A 92 -5.98 15.83 -5.58
N LEU A 93 -6.37 14.86 -4.72
CA LEU A 93 -6.38 13.45 -5.08
C LEU A 93 -7.26 13.19 -6.32
N ARG A 94 -8.49 13.76 -6.34
CA ARG A 94 -9.40 13.64 -7.49
C ARG A 94 -8.77 14.13 -8.79
N ARG A 95 -8.17 15.33 -8.76
CA ARG A 95 -7.47 15.89 -9.94
C ARG A 95 -6.30 15.02 -10.38
N ASN A 96 -5.49 14.55 -9.43
CA ASN A 96 -4.35 13.70 -9.71
C ASN A 96 -4.78 12.36 -10.34
N CYS A 97 -5.78 11.70 -9.78
CA CYS A 97 -6.29 10.44 -10.33
C CYS A 97 -6.86 10.61 -11.73
N ALA A 98 -7.62 11.68 -11.98
CA ALA A 98 -8.15 11.99 -13.30
C ALA A 98 -7.03 12.27 -14.33
N GLU A 99 -6.00 13.04 -13.95
CA GLU A 99 -4.88 13.39 -14.82
C GLU A 99 -4.03 12.16 -15.19
N PHE A 100 -3.76 11.29 -14.22
CA PHE A 100 -2.86 10.15 -14.39
C PHE A 100 -3.58 8.84 -14.74
N GLY A 101 -4.92 8.86 -14.85
CA GLY A 101 -5.71 7.69 -15.24
C GLY A 101 -5.82 6.61 -14.17
N ILE A 102 -5.77 6.99 -12.90
CA ILE A 102 -5.85 6.08 -11.76
C ILE A 102 -7.31 5.92 -11.34
N ARG A 103 -7.75 4.67 -11.09
CA ARG A 103 -9.06 4.38 -10.50
C ARG A 103 -9.16 4.97 -9.10
N LEU A 104 -10.21 5.74 -8.86
CA LEU A 104 -10.48 6.38 -7.57
C LEU A 104 -11.87 5.99 -7.06
N HIS A 105 -11.94 5.55 -5.81
CA HIS A 105 -13.18 5.44 -5.04
C HIS A 105 -13.37 6.71 -4.23
N SER A 106 -14.22 7.59 -4.74
CA SER A 106 -14.53 8.86 -4.10
C SER A 106 -15.61 8.72 -3.03
N MET A 107 -15.66 9.68 -2.13
CA MET A 107 -16.73 9.82 -1.12
C MET A 107 -18.11 9.75 -1.79
N GLY A 108 -18.97 8.85 -1.30
CA GLY A 108 -20.26 8.53 -1.88
C GLY A 108 -20.28 7.35 -2.87
N ASP A 109 -19.13 6.84 -3.30
CA ASP A 109 -19.03 5.57 -4.05
C ASP A 109 -19.31 4.40 -3.08
N ILE A 110 -20.05 3.40 -3.54
CA ILE A 110 -20.36 2.18 -2.75
C ILE A 110 -19.09 1.39 -2.37
N GLU A 111 -18.02 1.52 -3.13
CA GLU A 111 -16.74 0.85 -2.91
C GLU A 111 -15.71 1.74 -2.17
N GLN A 112 -16.09 2.99 -1.82
CA GLN A 112 -15.21 3.88 -1.04
C GLN A 112 -15.12 3.41 0.42
N GLY A 113 -13.94 3.53 1.00
CA GLY A 113 -13.71 3.18 2.41
C GLY A 113 -12.26 3.27 2.80
N ILE A 114 -11.95 2.77 3.98
CA ILE A 114 -10.58 2.69 4.51
C ILE A 114 -9.71 1.91 3.54
N VAL A 115 -8.57 2.49 3.14
CA VAL A 115 -7.69 1.95 2.09
C VAL A 115 -7.31 0.48 2.33
N HIS A 116 -7.05 0.10 3.58
CA HIS A 116 -6.68 -1.28 3.95
C HIS A 116 -7.88 -2.23 4.11
N VAL A 117 -9.10 -1.72 4.00
CA VAL A 117 -10.34 -2.53 3.93
C VAL A 117 -10.76 -2.68 2.48
N VAL A 118 -10.69 -1.62 1.69
CA VAL A 118 -11.07 -1.60 0.26
C VAL A 118 -10.27 -2.64 -0.54
N GLY A 119 -8.95 -2.69 -0.37
CA GLY A 119 -8.10 -3.66 -1.08
C GLY A 119 -8.54 -5.11 -0.90
N PRO A 120 -8.65 -5.62 0.34
CA PRO A 120 -9.16 -6.96 0.60
C PRO A 120 -10.61 -7.19 0.17
N GLN A 121 -11.51 -6.24 0.45
CA GLN A 121 -12.94 -6.36 0.16
C GLN A 121 -13.23 -6.47 -1.33
N LEU A 122 -12.47 -5.76 -2.16
CA LEU A 122 -12.56 -5.84 -3.63
C LEU A 122 -11.76 -7.01 -4.22
N GLY A 123 -11.14 -7.86 -3.38
CA GLY A 123 -10.33 -8.97 -3.83
C GLY A 123 -9.01 -8.58 -4.49
N LEU A 124 -8.56 -7.36 -4.30
CA LEU A 124 -7.30 -6.85 -4.88
C LEU A 124 -6.08 -7.28 -4.06
N THR A 125 -6.25 -7.52 -2.77
CA THR A 125 -5.22 -8.09 -1.90
C THR A 125 -5.24 -9.61 -2.02
N GLN A 126 -4.18 -10.19 -2.56
CA GLN A 126 -4.08 -11.63 -2.78
C GLN A 126 -2.82 -12.20 -2.12
N PRO A 127 -2.82 -13.49 -1.72
CA PRO A 127 -1.61 -14.16 -1.24
C PRO A 127 -0.49 -14.11 -2.30
N GLY A 128 0.72 -13.90 -1.86
CA GLY A 128 1.89 -13.89 -2.72
C GLY A 128 2.18 -12.55 -3.41
N MET A 129 1.34 -11.54 -3.24
CA MET A 129 1.55 -10.21 -3.81
C MET A 129 2.48 -9.34 -2.97
N THR A 130 3.12 -8.38 -3.62
CA THR A 130 3.76 -7.21 -3.00
C THR A 130 2.81 -6.02 -3.05
N ILE A 131 2.55 -5.39 -1.90
CA ILE A 131 1.60 -4.28 -1.78
C ILE A 131 2.26 -3.12 -1.05
N VAL A 132 2.11 -1.91 -1.57
CA VAL A 132 2.59 -0.68 -0.90
C VAL A 132 1.51 0.38 -0.81
N CYS A 133 1.62 1.21 0.21
CA CYS A 133 0.80 2.40 0.41
C CYS A 133 1.59 3.43 1.21
N GLY A 134 1.31 4.70 1.01
CA GLY A 134 1.86 5.78 1.84
C GLY A 134 1.22 5.86 3.24
N ASP A 135 0.96 4.73 3.87
CA ASP A 135 0.30 4.59 5.16
C ASP A 135 1.02 3.56 6.05
N SER A 136 1.15 3.88 7.35
CA SER A 136 1.86 3.05 8.32
C SER A 136 1.18 1.71 8.63
N HIS A 137 -0.11 1.55 8.34
CA HIS A 137 -0.88 0.33 8.61
C HIS A 137 -0.88 -0.66 7.43
N THR A 138 -0.12 -0.39 6.38
CA THR A 138 -0.10 -1.22 5.15
C THR A 138 0.29 -2.67 5.41
N SER A 139 1.14 -2.94 6.41
CA SER A 139 1.54 -4.32 6.76
C SER A 139 0.36 -5.23 7.16
N THR A 140 -0.82 -4.67 7.46
CA THR A 140 -2.04 -5.45 7.76
C THR A 140 -2.44 -6.39 6.62
N HIS A 141 -2.09 -6.07 5.36
CA HIS A 141 -2.32 -6.97 4.22
C HIS A 141 -1.54 -8.28 4.32
N GLY A 142 -0.53 -8.36 5.19
CA GLY A 142 0.17 -9.60 5.54
C GLY A 142 -0.74 -10.68 6.12
N ALA A 143 -1.87 -10.30 6.75
CA ALA A 143 -2.89 -11.23 7.22
C ALA A 143 -3.53 -12.03 6.07
N PHE A 144 -3.47 -11.53 4.84
CA PHE A 144 -3.93 -12.19 3.61
C PHE A 144 -2.80 -12.88 2.84
N GLY A 145 -1.62 -13.00 3.43
CA GLY A 145 -0.46 -13.63 2.79
C GLY A 145 0.27 -12.77 1.76
N ALA A 146 0.09 -11.46 1.78
CA ALA A 146 0.84 -10.50 0.96
C ALA A 146 2.10 -10.03 1.70
N LEU A 147 3.14 -9.66 0.96
CA LEU A 147 4.26 -8.88 1.46
C LEU A 147 3.93 -7.40 1.30
N ALA A 148 3.48 -6.79 2.40
CA ALA A 148 2.94 -5.43 2.35
C ALA A 148 3.70 -4.49 3.29
N MET A 149 3.92 -3.25 2.85
CA MET A 149 4.68 -2.27 3.61
C MET A 149 4.23 -0.84 3.37
N GLY A 150 4.30 -0.04 4.44
CA GLY A 150 4.15 1.41 4.38
C GLY A 150 5.40 2.05 3.79
N ILE A 151 5.22 3.04 2.93
CA ILE A 151 6.30 3.75 2.24
C ILE A 151 6.16 5.27 2.42
N GLY A 152 7.28 5.98 2.34
CA GLY A 152 7.29 7.43 2.40
C GLY A 152 6.88 8.08 1.08
N THR A 153 6.55 9.39 1.12
CA THR A 153 6.08 10.14 -0.06
C THR A 153 7.02 10.07 -1.27
N SER A 154 8.32 10.12 -1.06
CA SER A 154 9.31 9.99 -2.15
C SER A 154 9.30 8.59 -2.76
N GLU A 155 9.02 7.56 -1.96
CA GLU A 155 8.87 6.19 -2.43
C GLU A 155 7.54 6.00 -3.16
N VAL A 156 6.46 6.68 -2.74
CA VAL A 156 5.19 6.74 -3.49
C VAL A 156 5.43 7.27 -4.89
N GLU A 157 6.17 8.40 -5.04
CA GLU A 157 6.56 8.92 -6.36
C GLU A 157 7.35 7.89 -7.17
N HIS A 158 8.34 7.24 -6.54
CA HIS A 158 9.16 6.23 -7.22
C HIS A 158 8.32 5.07 -7.73
N VAL A 159 7.43 4.51 -6.90
CA VAL A 159 6.55 3.39 -7.29
C VAL A 159 5.57 3.81 -8.37
N LEU A 160 4.96 4.98 -8.29
CA LEU A 160 4.11 5.51 -9.36
C LEU A 160 4.86 5.59 -10.70
N ALA A 161 6.13 6.02 -10.67
CA ALA A 161 6.96 6.18 -11.87
C ALA A 161 7.46 4.86 -12.46
N THR A 162 7.73 3.84 -11.62
CA THR A 162 8.51 2.66 -12.02
C THR A 162 7.81 1.32 -11.77
N GLN A 163 6.82 1.28 -10.91
CA GLN A 163 6.18 0.07 -10.37
C GLN A 163 7.17 -0.83 -9.62
N THR A 164 8.23 -0.26 -9.08
CA THR A 164 9.27 -0.98 -8.33
C THR A 164 9.68 -0.19 -7.09
N LEU A 165 10.33 -0.87 -6.13
CA LEU A 165 10.86 -0.25 -4.92
C LEU A 165 12.25 -0.82 -4.60
N PRO A 166 13.29 0.01 -4.38
CA PRO A 166 14.59 -0.46 -3.93
C PRO A 166 14.55 -0.78 -2.43
N LEU A 167 14.75 -2.04 -2.07
CA LEU A 167 14.66 -2.54 -0.71
C LEU A 167 15.86 -3.45 -0.38
N ARG A 168 16.22 -3.48 0.92
CA ARG A 168 17.13 -4.50 1.46
C ARG A 168 16.33 -5.63 2.10
N PRO A 169 16.79 -6.89 1.98
CA PRO A 169 16.14 -8.00 2.65
C PRO A 169 16.02 -7.74 4.16
N PHE A 170 14.83 -7.97 4.69
CA PHE A 170 14.56 -7.85 6.13
C PHE A 170 14.78 -9.21 6.82
N LYS A 171 14.94 -9.16 8.15
CA LYS A 171 15.01 -10.35 8.98
C LYS A 171 13.63 -10.75 9.44
N THR A 172 13.34 -12.04 9.41
CA THR A 172 12.09 -12.59 9.96
C THR A 172 12.18 -12.71 11.48
N MET A 173 11.16 -12.25 12.18
CA MET A 173 10.99 -12.40 13.63
C MET A 173 9.73 -13.22 13.90
N ALA A 174 9.84 -14.25 14.74
CA ALA A 174 8.70 -15.02 15.20
C ALA A 174 8.17 -14.41 16.52
N VAL A 175 6.87 -14.13 16.56
CA VAL A 175 6.17 -13.75 17.79
C VAL A 175 5.18 -14.86 18.10
N ASN A 176 5.38 -15.55 19.23
CA ASN A 176 4.50 -16.61 19.70
C ASN A 176 3.55 -16.05 20.76
N VAL A 177 2.26 -16.26 20.57
CA VAL A 177 1.24 -15.85 21.53
C VAL A 177 0.56 -17.11 22.09
N ASP A 178 0.83 -17.44 23.34
CA ASP A 178 0.34 -18.64 24.01
C ASP A 178 -0.74 -18.29 25.02
N GLY A 179 -1.69 -19.21 25.23
CA GLY A 179 -2.73 -19.09 26.25
C GLY A 179 -4.11 -18.75 25.68
N ARG A 180 -4.98 -18.26 26.55
CA ARG A 180 -6.35 -17.85 26.22
C ARG A 180 -6.51 -16.35 26.51
N LEU A 181 -7.20 -15.66 25.63
CA LEU A 181 -7.54 -14.26 25.85
C LEU A 181 -8.54 -14.15 27.00
N PRO A 182 -8.32 -13.24 27.97
CA PRO A 182 -9.35 -12.90 28.96
C PRO A 182 -10.58 -12.27 28.32
N ASP A 183 -11.69 -12.28 29.02
CA ASP A 183 -12.89 -11.58 28.58
C ASP A 183 -12.62 -10.09 28.42
N GLY A 184 -13.08 -9.53 27.30
CA GLY A 184 -12.87 -8.12 26.93
C GLY A 184 -11.57 -7.82 26.21
N VAL A 185 -10.66 -8.79 26.04
CA VAL A 185 -9.43 -8.67 25.26
C VAL A 185 -9.63 -9.22 23.85
N SER A 186 -9.23 -8.47 22.84
CA SER A 186 -9.36 -8.79 21.42
C SER A 186 -8.00 -9.05 20.75
N ALA A 187 -8.01 -9.53 19.53
CA ALA A 187 -6.80 -9.66 18.72
C ALA A 187 -6.07 -8.31 18.50
N LYS A 188 -6.82 -7.20 18.51
CA LYS A 188 -6.24 -5.86 18.41
C LYS A 188 -5.37 -5.50 19.61
N ASP A 189 -5.78 -5.90 20.80
CA ASP A 189 -5.00 -5.66 22.02
C ASP A 189 -3.67 -6.41 21.99
N ILE A 190 -3.66 -7.64 21.43
CA ILE A 190 -2.42 -8.40 21.23
C ILE A 190 -1.47 -7.70 20.29
N ILE A 191 -1.96 -7.23 19.12
CA ILE A 191 -1.07 -6.63 18.11
C ILE A 191 -0.56 -5.26 18.53
N LEU A 192 -1.20 -4.60 19.49
CA LEU A 192 -0.78 -3.31 20.02
C LEU A 192 0.13 -3.44 21.27
N ALA A 193 0.26 -4.62 21.85
CA ALA A 193 1.12 -4.88 23.00
C ALA A 193 2.58 -5.09 22.59
#